data_9fc2eb366188deca66493daf0632094e
#
_entry.id   9fc2eb366188deca66493daf0632094e
#
_cell.length_a   1.000
_cell.length_b   1.000
_cell.length_c   1.000
_cell.angle_alpha   90.00
_cell.angle_beta   90.00
_cell.angle_gamma   90.00
#
_symmetry.space_group_name_H-M   'P 1'
#
loop_
_entity.id
_entity.type
_entity.pdbx_description
1 polymer ?
#
loop_
_entity_poly.entity_id
_entity_poly.type
_entity_poly.pdbx_seq_one_letter_code
_entity_poly.pdbx_strand_id
1 'polypeptide(L)'
;GNLCHRLLTPQGIFQVNFTATVETADEIDIQLGASFVPVQDLPDYALQFLLPSRYCQSDLLGNLANEIVAGIESAYDQVEAIRHWINTHIEYHYQTSDASTSAIETAKTRQGVCRDFVHLGIALCRTLTIPTRMVVGYLYQLEPMDLHAWFEAFIGDRWYTFDATQSEPKGNR
;
A
#
# COMPACT_ATOMS: atom_id res chain seq x y z
N GLY A 1 13.24 6.29 11.52
CA GLY A 1 13.44 5.13 10.63
C GLY A 1 13.45 3.83 11.43
N ASN A 2 13.21 2.71 10.76
CA ASN A 2 13.22 1.40 11.42
C ASN A 2 14.64 0.98 11.83
N LEU A 3 14.77 0.31 12.96
CA LEU A 3 16.02 -0.31 13.37
C LEU A 3 16.26 -1.56 12.51
N CYS A 4 17.44 -1.63 11.89
CA CYS A 4 17.84 -2.77 11.08
C CYS A 4 18.97 -3.55 11.75
N HIS A 5 18.75 -4.85 12.00
CA HIS A 5 19.76 -5.76 12.50
C HIS A 5 20.26 -6.66 11.38
N ARG A 6 21.59 -6.75 11.24
CA ARG A 6 22.23 -7.67 10.32
C ARG A 6 22.92 -8.77 11.14
N LEU A 7 22.46 -10.01 10.96
CA LEU A 7 22.88 -11.15 11.76
C LEU A 7 23.47 -12.25 10.89
N LEU A 8 24.49 -12.94 11.42
CA LEU A 8 24.95 -14.21 10.88
C LEU A 8 24.38 -15.31 11.80
N THR A 9 23.51 -16.15 11.22
CA THR A 9 22.90 -17.24 11.99
C THR A 9 23.88 -18.38 12.20
N PRO A 10 24.02 -18.90 13.44
CA PRO A 10 24.81 -20.11 13.68
C PRO A 10 24.13 -21.34 13.08
N GLN A 11 24.89 -22.43 12.97
CA GLN A 11 24.31 -23.73 12.61
C GLN A 11 23.44 -24.23 13.79
N GLY A 12 22.21 -24.66 13.49
CA GLY A 12 21.26 -25.16 14.48
C GLY A 12 20.02 -24.28 14.66
N ILE A 13 19.38 -24.40 15.81
CA ILE A 13 18.16 -23.62 16.12
C ILE A 13 18.59 -22.20 16.49
N PHE A 14 18.03 -21.22 15.81
CA PHE A 14 18.22 -19.80 16.08
C PHE A 14 16.87 -19.16 16.35
N GLN A 15 16.73 -18.51 17.50
CA GLN A 15 15.51 -17.83 17.92
C GLN A 15 15.78 -16.36 18.14
N VAL A 16 14.92 -15.52 17.57
CA VAL A 16 14.93 -14.07 17.80
C VAL A 16 13.61 -13.69 18.46
N ASN A 17 13.69 -13.01 19.59
CA ASN A 17 12.54 -12.43 20.27
C ASN A 17 12.65 -10.91 20.18
N PHE A 18 11.53 -10.29 19.84
CA PHE A 18 11.41 -8.84 19.77
C PHE A 18 10.21 -8.38 20.60
N THR A 19 10.38 -7.32 21.34
CA THR A 19 9.31 -6.68 22.10
C THR A 19 9.39 -5.17 21.86
N ALA A 20 8.26 -4.57 21.54
CA ALA A 20 8.16 -3.12 21.36
C ALA A 20 6.85 -2.61 21.96
N THR A 21 6.91 -1.38 22.47
CA THR A 21 5.72 -0.59 22.78
C THR A 21 5.63 0.51 21.75
N VAL A 22 4.46 0.64 21.13
CA VAL A 22 4.19 1.62 20.07
C VAL A 22 3.08 2.53 20.55
N GLU A 23 3.31 3.83 20.43
CA GLU A 23 2.30 4.86 20.60
C GLU A 23 1.85 5.30 19.21
N THR A 24 0.55 5.20 18.95
CA THR A 24 -0.05 5.62 17.67
C THR A 24 -0.73 6.97 17.82
N ALA A 25 -0.92 7.68 16.71
CA ALA A 25 -1.67 8.94 16.73
C ALA A 25 -3.13 8.71 17.11
N ASP A 26 -3.71 9.64 17.85
CA ASP A 26 -5.13 9.59 18.24
C ASP A 26 -6.06 9.89 17.05
N GLU A 27 -5.59 10.70 16.10
CA GLU A 27 -6.35 11.12 14.93
C GLU A 27 -5.82 10.48 13.65
N ILE A 28 -6.72 10.24 12.70
CA ILE A 28 -6.37 9.77 11.36
C ILE A 28 -5.88 10.96 10.54
N ASP A 29 -4.72 10.81 9.91
CA ASP A 29 -4.15 11.84 9.04
C ASP A 29 -4.82 11.80 7.66
N ILE A 30 -5.89 12.58 7.51
CA ILE A 30 -6.65 12.74 6.27
C ILE A 30 -6.42 14.13 5.70
N GLN A 31 -6.11 14.20 4.39
CA GLN A 31 -5.86 15.47 3.70
C GLN A 31 -6.62 15.53 2.37
N LEU A 32 -7.95 15.61 2.47
CA LEU A 32 -8.80 15.76 1.29
C LEU A 32 -8.40 16.98 0.48
N GLY A 33 -8.44 16.84 -0.85
CA GLY A 33 -8.06 17.92 -1.77
C GLY A 33 -6.56 18.17 -1.93
N ALA A 34 -5.68 17.39 -1.27
CA ALA A 34 -4.23 17.57 -1.43
C ALA A 34 -3.78 17.27 -2.86
N SER A 35 -2.98 18.18 -3.40
CA SER A 35 -2.56 18.18 -4.80
C SER A 35 -1.42 17.20 -5.08
N PHE A 36 -1.26 16.88 -6.35
CA PHE A 36 -0.09 16.18 -6.88
C PHE A 36 1.20 16.95 -6.65
N VAL A 37 2.28 16.24 -6.47
CA VAL A 37 3.63 16.77 -6.57
C VAL A 37 4.12 16.48 -8.00
N PRO A 38 4.46 17.49 -8.80
CA PRO A 38 5.06 17.28 -10.11
C PRO A 38 6.35 16.44 -9.99
N VAL A 39 6.58 15.54 -10.95
CA VAL A 39 7.70 14.58 -10.89
C VAL A 39 9.05 15.27 -10.68
N GLN A 40 9.26 16.43 -11.28
CA GLN A 40 10.49 17.23 -11.14
C GLN A 40 10.69 17.82 -9.74
N ASP A 41 9.62 17.93 -8.94
CA ASP A 41 9.63 18.49 -7.60
C ASP A 41 9.64 17.40 -6.52
N LEU A 42 9.56 16.12 -6.93
CA LEU A 42 9.64 14.99 -6.00
C LEU A 42 11.06 14.87 -5.41
N PRO A 43 11.17 14.55 -4.12
CA PRO A 43 12.48 14.27 -3.54
C PRO A 43 13.07 12.97 -4.13
N ASP A 44 14.40 12.93 -4.31
CA ASP A 44 15.10 11.80 -4.94
C ASP A 44 14.71 10.43 -4.37
N TYR A 45 14.51 10.35 -3.06
CA TYR A 45 14.13 9.10 -2.40
C TYR A 45 12.73 8.60 -2.78
N ALA A 46 11.84 9.47 -3.28
CA ALA A 46 10.50 9.10 -3.68
C ALA A 46 10.43 8.57 -5.13
N LEU A 47 11.36 8.97 -6.00
CA LEU A 47 11.35 8.64 -7.43
C LEU A 47 11.34 7.14 -7.71
N GLN A 48 12.05 6.34 -6.91
CA GLN A 48 12.06 4.88 -7.06
C GLN A 48 10.66 4.24 -6.89
N PHE A 49 9.76 4.92 -6.20
CA PHE A 49 8.40 4.44 -5.94
C PHE A 49 7.39 4.81 -7.04
N LEU A 50 7.85 5.38 -8.15
CA LEU A 50 7.08 5.56 -9.39
C LEU A 50 7.24 4.38 -10.35
N LEU A 51 8.31 3.60 -10.20
CA LEU A 51 8.68 2.58 -11.17
C LEU A 51 7.79 1.33 -11.07
N PRO A 52 7.44 0.71 -12.21
CA PRO A 52 6.80 -0.59 -12.20
C PRO A 52 7.72 -1.64 -11.57
N SER A 53 7.12 -2.71 -11.10
CA SER A 53 7.86 -3.86 -10.56
C SER A 53 7.20 -5.16 -10.98
N ARG A 54 7.86 -6.31 -10.68
CA ARG A 54 7.30 -7.63 -10.97
C ARG A 54 5.88 -7.82 -10.44
N TYR A 55 5.59 -7.31 -9.25
CA TYR A 55 4.29 -7.48 -8.60
C TYR A 55 3.33 -6.30 -8.83
N CYS A 56 3.87 -5.15 -9.18
CA CYS A 56 3.11 -3.91 -9.39
C CYS A 56 3.36 -3.40 -10.81
N GLN A 57 2.68 -4.02 -11.80
CA GLN A 57 2.81 -3.68 -13.21
C GLN A 57 1.99 -2.42 -13.53
N SER A 58 2.47 -1.26 -13.07
CA SER A 58 1.79 0.02 -13.23
C SER A 58 1.68 0.46 -14.69
N ASP A 59 2.60 0.02 -15.53
CA ASP A 59 2.61 0.25 -16.97
C ASP A 59 1.46 -0.44 -17.73
N LEU A 60 0.77 -1.41 -17.10
CA LEU A 60 -0.28 -2.20 -17.74
C LEU A 60 -1.69 -1.94 -17.18
N LEU A 61 -1.85 -1.09 -16.18
CA LEU A 61 -3.12 -0.82 -15.49
C LEU A 61 -3.72 0.57 -15.79
N GLY A 62 -3.23 1.26 -16.83
CA GLY A 62 -3.62 2.62 -17.16
C GLY A 62 -5.12 2.83 -17.35
N ASN A 63 -5.77 1.95 -18.09
CA ASN A 63 -7.21 2.07 -18.34
C ASN A 63 -8.02 1.96 -17.04
N LEU A 64 -7.70 0.97 -16.21
CA LEU A 64 -8.39 0.75 -14.94
C LEU A 64 -8.18 1.91 -13.97
N ALA A 65 -6.93 2.40 -13.85
CA ALA A 65 -6.63 3.52 -12.97
C ALA A 65 -7.41 4.78 -13.38
N ASN A 66 -7.38 5.13 -14.67
CA ASN A 66 -8.10 6.30 -15.18
C ASN A 66 -9.64 6.17 -15.05
N GLU A 67 -10.18 4.97 -15.19
CA GLU A 67 -11.61 4.72 -14.96
C GLU A 67 -12.00 4.99 -13.50
N ILE A 68 -11.20 4.49 -12.56
CA ILE A 68 -11.47 4.64 -11.13
C ILE A 68 -11.45 6.11 -10.69
N VAL A 69 -10.51 6.89 -11.21
CA VAL A 69 -10.32 8.29 -10.78
C VAL A 69 -10.98 9.32 -11.69
N ALA A 70 -11.85 8.88 -12.60
CA ALA A 70 -12.49 9.78 -13.56
C ALA A 70 -13.20 10.94 -12.87
N GLY A 71 -12.82 12.19 -13.21
CA GLY A 71 -13.40 13.40 -12.65
C GLY A 71 -12.87 13.80 -11.27
N ILE A 72 -11.86 13.12 -10.75
CA ILE A 72 -11.20 13.45 -9.46
C ILE A 72 -9.87 14.14 -9.77
N GLU A 73 -9.70 15.37 -9.29
CA GLU A 73 -8.52 16.19 -9.62
C GLU A 73 -7.40 16.09 -8.57
N SER A 74 -7.73 15.90 -7.29
CA SER A 74 -6.73 15.89 -6.22
C SER A 74 -6.03 14.54 -6.08
N ALA A 75 -4.74 14.54 -5.75
CA ALA A 75 -3.97 13.32 -5.57
C ALA A 75 -4.50 12.46 -4.40
N TYR A 76 -4.81 13.08 -3.26
CA TYR A 76 -5.32 12.37 -2.11
C TYR A 76 -6.64 11.67 -2.42
N ASP A 77 -7.57 12.38 -3.05
CA ASP A 77 -8.91 11.86 -3.34
C ASP A 77 -8.84 10.75 -4.42
N GLN A 78 -7.87 10.82 -5.35
CA GLN A 78 -7.62 9.74 -6.30
C GLN A 78 -7.12 8.47 -5.62
N VAL A 79 -6.18 8.60 -4.67
CA VAL A 79 -5.68 7.45 -3.89
C VAL A 79 -6.78 6.85 -3.03
N GLU A 80 -7.60 7.70 -2.41
CA GLU A 80 -8.74 7.23 -1.62
C GLU A 80 -9.81 6.54 -2.50
N ALA A 81 -10.06 7.04 -3.69
CA ALA A 81 -10.94 6.37 -4.67
C ALA A 81 -10.38 4.99 -5.06
N ILE A 82 -9.07 4.88 -5.29
CA ILE A 82 -8.41 3.60 -5.54
C ILE A 82 -8.55 2.65 -4.34
N ARG A 83 -8.27 3.13 -3.12
CA ARG A 83 -8.45 2.36 -1.89
C ARG A 83 -9.87 1.81 -1.77
N HIS A 84 -10.85 2.68 -1.93
CA HIS A 84 -12.26 2.33 -1.84
C HIS A 84 -12.68 1.36 -2.95
N TRP A 85 -12.23 1.59 -4.18
CA TRP A 85 -12.52 0.69 -5.28
C TRP A 85 -11.96 -0.73 -5.03
N ILE A 86 -10.72 -0.85 -4.56
CA ILE A 86 -10.14 -2.15 -4.21
C ILE A 86 -10.96 -2.82 -3.11
N ASN A 87 -11.30 -2.07 -2.04
CA ASN A 87 -12.11 -2.59 -0.93
C ASN A 87 -13.47 -3.15 -1.37
N THR A 88 -14.10 -2.52 -2.37
CA THR A 88 -15.44 -2.89 -2.82
C THR A 88 -15.48 -3.89 -3.97
N HIS A 89 -14.37 -4.05 -4.73
CA HIS A 89 -14.33 -4.89 -5.92
C HIS A 89 -13.41 -6.11 -5.81
N ILE A 90 -12.59 -6.19 -4.78
CA ILE A 90 -11.70 -7.32 -4.52
C ILE A 90 -12.19 -8.03 -3.26
N GLU A 91 -12.49 -9.30 -3.38
CA GLU A 91 -12.89 -10.14 -2.25
C GLU A 91 -11.66 -10.58 -1.46
N TYR A 92 -11.69 -10.36 -0.14
CA TYR A 92 -10.63 -10.85 0.73
C TYR A 92 -10.79 -12.35 0.96
N HIS A 93 -9.90 -13.15 0.38
CA HIS A 93 -10.03 -14.60 0.43
C HIS A 93 -8.66 -15.26 0.62
N TYR A 94 -8.53 -16.05 1.69
CA TYR A 94 -7.32 -16.83 1.95
C TYR A 94 -7.12 -17.92 0.90
N GLN A 95 -5.86 -18.31 0.65
CA GLN A 95 -5.45 -19.38 -0.26
C GLN A 95 -5.74 -19.10 -1.76
N THR A 96 -6.07 -17.87 -2.13
CA THR A 96 -6.28 -17.48 -3.54
C THR A 96 -5.03 -16.91 -4.20
N SER A 97 -3.97 -16.70 -3.42
CA SER A 97 -2.73 -16.11 -3.92
C SER A 97 -1.50 -16.86 -3.42
N ASP A 98 -0.41 -16.78 -4.18
CA ASP A 98 0.88 -17.35 -3.88
C ASP A 98 2.01 -16.30 -4.01
N ALA A 99 3.28 -16.74 -3.91
CA ALA A 99 4.43 -15.87 -4.01
C ALA A 99 4.63 -15.22 -5.40
N SER A 100 3.90 -15.65 -6.42
CA SER A 100 3.97 -15.11 -7.78
C SER A 100 2.81 -14.16 -8.13
N THR A 101 1.75 -14.16 -7.34
CA THR A 101 0.53 -13.35 -7.59
C THR A 101 0.87 -11.86 -7.71
N SER A 102 0.42 -11.25 -8.78
CA SER A 102 0.71 -9.86 -9.15
C SER A 102 -0.55 -8.99 -9.16
N ALA A 103 -0.38 -7.67 -9.23
CA ALA A 103 -1.48 -6.70 -9.30
C ALA A 103 -2.45 -6.98 -10.45
N ILE A 104 -1.93 -7.39 -11.62
CA ILE A 104 -2.79 -7.74 -12.79
C ILE A 104 -3.63 -8.97 -12.50
N GLU A 105 -3.06 -10.00 -11.86
CA GLU A 105 -3.79 -11.20 -11.51
C GLU A 105 -4.88 -10.90 -10.50
N THR A 106 -4.58 -10.12 -9.47
CA THR A 106 -5.57 -9.67 -8.47
C THR A 106 -6.69 -8.86 -9.14
N ALA A 107 -6.37 -7.94 -10.05
CA ALA A 107 -7.36 -7.17 -10.79
C ALA A 107 -8.28 -8.06 -11.65
N LYS A 108 -7.77 -9.16 -12.21
CA LYS A 108 -8.53 -10.10 -13.04
C LYS A 108 -9.37 -11.07 -12.23
N THR A 109 -8.77 -11.66 -11.19
CA THR A 109 -9.43 -12.70 -10.36
C THR A 109 -10.41 -12.11 -9.36
N ARG A 110 -10.26 -10.83 -9.02
CA ARG A 110 -11.06 -10.12 -8.01
C ARG A 110 -10.98 -10.74 -6.62
N GLN A 111 -9.90 -11.43 -6.32
CA GLN A 111 -9.67 -12.08 -5.03
C GLN A 111 -8.21 -11.91 -4.62
N GLY A 112 -7.96 -11.89 -3.30
CA GLY A 112 -6.61 -11.79 -2.77
C GLY A 112 -6.57 -11.63 -1.26
N VAL A 113 -5.37 -11.48 -0.72
CA VAL A 113 -5.11 -11.14 0.69
C VAL A 113 -4.53 -9.73 0.81
N CYS A 114 -4.27 -9.25 2.01
CA CYS A 114 -3.77 -7.88 2.25
C CYS A 114 -2.60 -7.48 1.33
N ARG A 115 -1.63 -8.37 1.10
CA ARG A 115 -0.50 -8.16 0.19
C ARG A 115 -0.95 -7.86 -1.24
N ASP A 116 -1.94 -8.59 -1.73
CA ASP A 116 -2.42 -8.48 -3.12
C ASP A 116 -3.22 -7.17 -3.32
N PHE A 117 -4.00 -6.78 -2.30
CA PHE A 117 -4.66 -5.47 -2.24
C PHE A 117 -3.64 -4.33 -2.33
N VAL A 118 -2.53 -4.48 -1.60
CA VAL A 118 -1.45 -3.49 -1.61
C VAL A 118 -0.74 -3.44 -2.97
N HIS A 119 -0.41 -4.59 -3.57
CA HIS A 119 0.22 -4.62 -4.90
C HIS A 119 -0.65 -3.92 -5.94
N LEU A 120 -1.97 -4.16 -5.91
CA LEU A 120 -2.92 -3.51 -6.81
C LEU A 120 -3.01 -2.00 -6.55
N GLY A 121 -3.12 -1.58 -5.29
CA GLY A 121 -3.13 -0.17 -4.91
C GLY A 121 -1.87 0.57 -5.36
N ILE A 122 -0.69 -0.02 -5.12
CA ILE A 122 0.58 0.54 -5.57
C ILE A 122 0.63 0.66 -7.09
N ALA A 123 0.23 -0.38 -7.82
CA ALA A 123 0.26 -0.37 -9.27
C ALA A 123 -0.66 0.71 -9.86
N LEU A 124 -1.88 0.85 -9.34
CA LEU A 124 -2.84 1.86 -9.77
C LEU A 124 -2.36 3.29 -9.46
N CYS A 125 -1.84 3.54 -8.25
CA CYS A 125 -1.30 4.85 -7.87
C CYS A 125 -0.08 5.24 -8.73
N ARG A 126 0.86 4.31 -8.94
CA ARG A 126 2.06 4.56 -9.79
C ARG A 126 1.70 4.83 -11.25
N THR A 127 0.64 4.23 -11.76
CA THR A 127 0.09 4.55 -13.09
C THR A 127 -0.29 6.03 -13.20
N LEU A 128 -0.77 6.62 -12.10
CA LEU A 128 -1.14 8.04 -12.02
C LEU A 128 0.03 8.94 -11.59
N THR A 129 1.25 8.44 -11.64
CA THR A 129 2.47 9.16 -11.22
C THR A 129 2.49 9.57 -9.74
N ILE A 130 1.78 8.84 -8.89
CA ILE A 130 1.82 9.03 -7.44
C ILE A 130 2.81 8.03 -6.84
N PRO A 131 3.93 8.48 -6.23
CA PRO A 131 4.89 7.57 -5.60
C PRO A 131 4.21 6.78 -4.49
N THR A 132 4.28 5.45 -4.58
CA THR A 132 3.54 4.58 -3.64
C THR A 132 4.38 3.38 -3.25
N ARG A 133 4.41 3.06 -1.96
CA ARG A 133 5.22 1.98 -1.38
C ARG A 133 4.41 1.06 -0.47
N MET A 134 4.87 -0.17 -0.33
CA MET A 134 4.31 -1.14 0.62
C MET A 134 4.87 -0.89 2.02
N VAL A 135 4.01 -1.04 3.00
CA VAL A 135 4.36 -1.15 4.41
C VAL A 135 3.82 -2.47 4.95
N VAL A 136 4.61 -3.14 5.77
CA VAL A 136 4.22 -4.38 6.46
C VAL A 136 4.43 -4.16 7.96
N GLY A 137 3.44 -4.54 8.75
CA GLY A 137 3.48 -4.37 10.20
C GLY A 137 2.37 -5.13 10.90
N TYR A 138 1.94 -4.60 12.03
CA TYR A 138 0.87 -5.17 12.84
C TYR A 138 -0.34 -4.21 12.85
N LEU A 139 -1.51 -4.75 12.63
CA LEU A 139 -2.76 -4.01 12.77
C LEU A 139 -3.33 -4.28 14.18
N TYR A 140 -3.62 -3.20 14.90
CA TYR A 140 -4.21 -3.30 16.24
C TYR A 140 -5.55 -4.04 16.21
N GLN A 141 -5.74 -4.98 17.11
CA GLN A 141 -6.93 -5.85 17.20
C GLN A 141 -7.19 -6.75 15.99
N LEU A 142 -6.19 -7.03 15.16
CA LEU A 142 -6.33 -8.06 14.13
C LEU A 142 -6.45 -9.44 14.78
N GLU A 143 -7.48 -10.21 14.47
CA GLU A 143 -7.72 -11.55 14.97
C GLU A 143 -7.91 -12.56 13.82
N PRO A 144 -7.09 -13.63 13.76
CA PRO A 144 -5.89 -13.86 14.57
C PRO A 144 -4.79 -12.84 14.28
N MET A 145 -3.93 -12.55 15.27
CA MET A 145 -2.81 -11.64 15.09
C MET A 145 -1.83 -12.22 14.06
N ASP A 146 -1.57 -11.44 13.00
CA ASP A 146 -0.65 -11.78 11.93
C ASP A 146 0.00 -10.50 11.38
N LEU A 147 0.98 -10.67 10.50
CA LEU A 147 1.50 -9.55 9.72
C LEU A 147 0.42 -9.03 8.78
N HIS A 148 0.30 -7.73 8.76
CA HIS A 148 -0.62 -7.02 7.88
C HIS A 148 0.15 -6.13 6.90
N ALA A 149 -0.42 -5.92 5.72
CA ALA A 149 0.16 -5.07 4.70
C ALA A 149 -0.81 -3.95 4.31
N TRP A 150 -0.26 -2.75 4.14
CA TRP A 150 -0.94 -1.58 3.59
C TRP A 150 0.01 -0.81 2.68
N PHE A 151 -0.45 0.26 2.08
CA PHE A 151 0.43 1.10 1.26
C PHE A 151 0.44 2.55 1.73
N GLU A 152 1.52 3.23 1.40
CA GLU A 152 1.67 4.65 1.61
C GLU A 152 1.89 5.34 0.26
N ALA A 153 1.19 6.46 0.05
CA ALA A 153 1.32 7.34 -1.10
C ALA A 153 1.96 8.67 -0.70
N PHE A 154 2.90 9.15 -1.51
CA PHE A 154 3.55 10.45 -1.30
C PHE A 154 2.72 11.54 -1.97
N ILE A 155 2.13 12.42 -1.16
CA ILE A 155 1.21 13.45 -1.59
C ILE A 155 1.61 14.76 -0.88
N GLY A 156 1.69 15.85 -1.63
CA GLY A 156 2.19 17.10 -1.08
C GLY A 156 3.66 16.98 -0.63
N ASP A 157 3.90 16.93 0.66
CA ASP A 157 5.25 16.90 1.23
C ASP A 157 5.57 15.64 2.05
N ARG A 158 4.65 14.66 2.13
CA ARG A 158 4.79 13.50 3.01
C ARG A 158 4.07 12.24 2.54
N TRP A 159 4.31 11.14 3.24
CA TRP A 159 3.64 9.86 3.05
C TRP A 159 2.34 9.79 3.84
N TYR A 160 1.25 9.43 3.17
CA TYR A 160 -0.06 9.14 3.78
C TYR A 160 -0.37 7.66 3.68
N THR A 161 -0.97 7.11 4.72
CA THR A 161 -1.30 5.68 4.85
C THR A 161 -2.69 5.37 4.30
N PHE A 162 -2.77 4.29 3.51
CA PHE A 162 -4.02 3.77 2.95
C PHE A 162 -4.07 2.25 3.10
N ASP A 163 -5.14 1.75 3.69
CA ASP A 163 -5.39 0.31 3.84
C ASP A 163 -6.66 -0.08 3.09
N ALA A 164 -6.49 -0.76 1.95
CA ALA A 164 -7.60 -1.17 1.10
C ALA A 164 -8.39 -2.37 1.66
N THR A 165 -7.93 -3.03 2.71
CA THR A 165 -8.68 -4.08 3.39
C THR A 165 -9.72 -3.52 4.36
N GLN A 166 -9.63 -2.25 4.70
CA GLN A 166 -10.53 -1.58 5.63
C GLN A 166 -11.61 -0.80 4.88
N SER A 167 -12.86 -0.90 5.38
CA SER A 167 -14.00 -0.17 4.80
C SER A 167 -13.87 1.35 4.93
N GLU A 168 -13.25 1.80 6.03
CA GLU A 168 -13.02 3.22 6.32
C GLU A 168 -11.52 3.51 6.35
N PRO A 169 -11.11 4.76 6.05
CA PRO A 169 -9.72 5.16 6.23
C PRO A 169 -9.29 4.95 7.68
N LYS A 170 -8.20 4.23 7.89
CA LYS A 170 -7.65 3.99 9.24
C LYS A 170 -6.28 4.62 9.45
N GLY A 171 -5.79 5.40 8.50
CA GLY A 171 -4.58 6.19 8.63
C GLY A 171 -3.51 5.57 9.55
N ASN A 172 -2.84 6.38 10.32
CA ASN A 172 -1.71 6.00 11.21
C ASN A 172 -2.10 5.32 12.54
N ARG A 173 -3.19 4.62 12.59
CA ARG A 173 -3.64 3.90 13.81
C ARG A 173 -3.20 2.46 13.85
#